data_f393acc8ff1d2139942d16f6df014683
#
_entry.id   f393acc8ff1d2139942d16f6df014683
#
_cell.length_a   1.000
_cell.length_b   1.000
_cell.length_c   1.000
_cell.angle_alpha   90.00
_cell.angle_beta   90.00
_cell.angle_gamma   90.00
#
_symmetry.space_group_name_H-M   'P 1'
#
loop_
_entity.id
_entity.type
_entity.pdbx_description
1 polymer ?
#
loop_
_entity_poly.entity_id
_entity_poly.type
_entity_poly.pdbx_seq_one_letter_code
_entity_poly.pdbx_strand_id
1 'polypeptide(L)'
;MHLDIKQLGRFWQVGKRALGDGVQRNRFAGWSYAHVAIDDHSRQATVQLRDTQAANDCVAFTHAVIEAYAAQGTPIQRILTDNGSGYRSHAFRDLLKRHGIRHIRTRPRHPQTNGKAEAFIRILQREWAYGFVYPTSIHRAKALPGWLRWYNNHRPHGGIDGHPPISRVSHAARSYI
;
A
#
# COMPACT_ATOMS: atom_id res chain seq x y z
N MET A 1 -3.73 -5.94 9.82
CA MET A 1 -3.03 -5.16 8.78
C MET A 1 -2.52 -6.09 7.71
N HIS A 2 -2.74 -5.79 6.42
CA HIS A 2 -2.19 -6.52 5.29
C HIS A 2 -1.14 -5.66 4.58
N LEU A 3 0.02 -6.22 4.29
CA LEU A 3 1.08 -5.55 3.51
C LEU A 3 1.28 -6.24 2.17
N ASP A 4 1.63 -5.46 1.17
CA ASP A 4 1.99 -5.94 -0.16
C ASP A 4 2.82 -4.88 -0.91
N ILE A 5 3.41 -5.27 -2.04
CA ILE A 5 4.22 -4.36 -2.86
C ILE A 5 3.79 -4.47 -4.31
N LYS A 6 3.49 -3.32 -4.92
CA LYS A 6 3.18 -3.24 -6.35
C LYS A 6 4.30 -2.55 -7.12
N GLN A 7 4.92 -3.27 -8.02
CA GLN A 7 5.87 -2.71 -8.96
C GLN A 7 5.16 -1.89 -10.04
N LEU A 8 5.61 -0.65 -10.27
CA LEU A 8 5.07 0.31 -11.22
C LEU A 8 6.18 0.82 -12.14
N GLY A 9 5.97 0.73 -13.45
CA GLY A 9 6.90 1.30 -14.42
C GLY A 9 7.10 2.80 -14.21
N ARG A 10 8.35 3.27 -14.27
CA ARG A 10 8.68 4.70 -14.35
C ARG A 10 8.57 5.19 -15.79
N PHE A 11 8.31 6.45 -15.93
CA PHE A 11 8.29 7.13 -17.22
C PHE A 11 8.62 8.60 -17.04
N TRP A 12 9.32 9.20 -17.99
CA TRP A 12 9.68 10.61 -18.04
C TRP A 12 8.89 11.39 -19.09
N GLN A 13 8.06 10.73 -19.88
CA GLN A 13 7.11 11.34 -20.81
C GLN A 13 5.91 10.41 -21.01
N VAL A 14 4.82 10.97 -21.50
CA VAL A 14 3.56 10.24 -21.74
C VAL A 14 3.84 9.00 -22.59
N GLY A 15 3.41 7.85 -22.09
CA GLY A 15 3.73 6.57 -22.69
C GLY A 15 2.70 6.08 -23.70
N LYS A 16 3.03 4.98 -24.37
CA LYS A 16 2.20 4.28 -25.36
C LYS A 16 0.76 4.05 -24.91
N ARG A 17 0.54 3.74 -23.64
CA ARG A 17 -0.80 3.46 -23.11
C ARG A 17 -1.77 4.65 -23.26
N ALA A 18 -1.28 5.87 -23.22
CA ALA A 18 -2.10 7.07 -23.36
C ALA A 18 -2.14 7.60 -24.79
N LEU A 19 -1.08 7.38 -25.57
CA LEU A 19 -0.95 7.92 -26.94
C LEU A 19 -1.36 6.90 -28.01
N GLY A 20 -1.47 5.61 -27.69
CA GLY A 20 -1.83 4.57 -28.64
C GLY A 20 -0.77 4.24 -29.71
N ASP A 21 0.33 5.01 -29.76
CA ASP A 21 1.42 4.81 -30.73
C ASP A 21 2.38 3.68 -30.33
N GLY A 22 3.07 3.10 -31.30
CA GLY A 22 4.03 2.03 -31.12
C GLY A 22 5.39 2.47 -30.56
N VAL A 23 5.59 3.76 -30.28
CA VAL A 23 6.90 4.32 -29.92
C VAL A 23 7.23 4.02 -28.46
N GLN A 24 8.35 3.35 -28.24
CA GLN A 24 8.87 3.01 -26.91
C GLN A 24 9.68 4.19 -26.33
N ARG A 25 8.99 5.15 -25.71
CA ARG A 25 9.57 6.42 -25.24
C ARG A 25 10.23 6.38 -23.87
N ASN A 26 9.95 5.33 -23.09
CA ASN A 26 10.37 5.25 -21.69
C ASN A 26 11.37 4.10 -21.44
N ARG A 27 12.17 3.75 -22.46
CA ARG A 27 13.22 2.74 -22.34
C ARG A 27 14.19 3.14 -21.21
N PHE A 28 14.54 2.19 -20.33
CA PHE A 28 15.43 2.39 -19.19
C PHE A 28 14.90 3.33 -18.08
N ALA A 29 13.62 3.68 -18.06
CA ALA A 29 13.06 4.49 -16.97
C ALA A 29 13.04 3.77 -15.60
N GLY A 30 13.17 2.43 -15.59
CA GLY A 30 13.20 1.64 -14.37
C GLY A 30 11.83 1.49 -13.69
N TRP A 31 11.86 1.23 -12.39
CA TRP A 31 10.69 0.88 -11.62
C TRP A 31 10.57 1.70 -10.34
N SER A 32 9.35 1.91 -9.89
CA SER A 32 9.02 2.35 -8.54
C SER A 32 8.22 1.25 -7.86
N TYR A 33 8.35 1.10 -6.57
CA TYR A 33 7.66 0.10 -5.78
C TYR A 33 6.69 0.80 -4.83
N ALA A 34 5.40 0.59 -5.04
CA ALA A 34 4.38 1.05 -4.13
C ALA A 34 4.25 0.03 -3.00
N HIS A 35 4.82 0.35 -1.85
CA HIS A 35 4.61 -0.39 -0.61
C HIS A 35 3.25 0.01 -0.06
N VAL A 36 2.38 -0.96 0.17
CA VAL A 36 1.01 -0.73 0.63
C VAL A 36 0.75 -1.41 1.96
N ALA A 37 0.01 -0.75 2.82
CA ALA A 37 -0.57 -1.30 4.02
C ALA A 37 -2.07 -1.00 4.00
N ILE A 38 -2.90 -2.02 4.27
CA ILE A 38 -4.34 -1.83 4.41
C ILE A 38 -4.83 -2.48 5.71
N ASP A 39 -5.57 -1.71 6.49
CA ASP A 39 -6.15 -2.24 7.71
C ASP A 39 -7.33 -3.16 7.41
N ASP A 40 -7.35 -4.29 8.09
CA ASP A 40 -8.36 -5.34 7.88
C ASP A 40 -9.76 -4.91 8.32
N HIS A 41 -9.86 -4.08 9.33
CA HIS A 41 -11.12 -3.63 9.90
C HIS A 41 -11.65 -2.38 9.21
N SER A 42 -10.87 -1.31 9.21
CA SER A 42 -11.31 -0.01 8.71
C SER A 42 -11.18 0.16 7.20
N ARG A 43 -10.33 -0.64 6.54
CA ARG A 43 -9.90 -0.45 5.14
C ARG A 43 -9.04 0.81 4.94
N GLN A 44 -8.60 1.44 6.02
CA GLN A 44 -7.65 2.54 5.93
C GLN A 44 -6.36 2.06 5.28
N ALA A 45 -5.86 2.84 4.32
CA ALA A 45 -4.68 2.48 3.56
C ALA A 45 -3.55 3.49 3.74
N THR A 46 -2.32 2.97 3.75
CA THR A 46 -1.09 3.75 3.66
C THR A 46 -0.29 3.27 2.46
N VAL A 47 0.25 4.18 1.69
CA VAL A 47 1.09 3.87 0.53
C VAL A 47 2.32 4.77 0.52
N GLN A 48 3.48 4.17 0.30
CA GLN A 48 4.73 4.89 0.04
C GLN A 48 5.39 4.35 -1.23
N LEU A 49 5.87 5.25 -2.08
CA LEU A 49 6.70 4.88 -3.22
C LEU A 49 8.15 4.78 -2.78
N ARG A 50 8.77 3.66 -3.10
CA ARG A 50 10.17 3.36 -2.82
C ARG A 50 10.90 2.92 -4.08
N ASP A 51 12.24 2.90 -4.03
CA ASP A 51 13.07 2.51 -5.17
C ASP A 51 13.22 1.00 -5.30
N THR A 52 13.01 0.26 -4.20
CA THR A 52 13.16 -1.20 -4.18
C THR A 52 12.07 -1.90 -3.37
N GLN A 53 12.04 -3.21 -3.45
CA GLN A 53 11.31 -4.11 -2.56
C GLN A 53 12.24 -4.85 -1.59
N ALA A 54 13.44 -4.35 -1.42
CA ALA A 54 14.45 -4.95 -0.55
C ALA A 54 14.03 -4.88 0.94
N ALA A 55 14.71 -5.65 1.77
CA ALA A 55 14.41 -5.74 3.20
C ALA A 55 14.41 -4.38 3.90
N ASN A 56 15.37 -3.51 3.59
CA ASN A 56 15.47 -2.18 4.20
C ASN A 56 14.24 -1.30 3.90
N ASP A 57 13.74 -1.33 2.66
CA ASP A 57 12.55 -0.58 2.28
C ASP A 57 11.28 -1.17 2.92
N CYS A 58 11.18 -2.50 3.00
CA CYS A 58 10.09 -3.17 3.70
C CYS A 58 10.07 -2.81 5.20
N VAL A 59 11.22 -2.82 5.85
CA VAL A 59 11.39 -2.47 7.27
C VAL A 59 11.03 -1.01 7.51
N ALA A 60 11.61 -0.09 6.73
CA ALA A 60 11.38 1.34 6.88
C ALA A 60 9.92 1.72 6.66
N PHE A 61 9.26 1.16 5.63
CA PHE A 61 7.85 1.38 5.38
C PHE A 61 6.99 0.84 6.52
N THR A 62 7.23 -0.40 6.94
CA THR A 62 6.45 -1.05 8.00
C THR A 62 6.61 -0.34 9.33
N HIS A 63 7.82 0.10 9.68
CA HIS A 63 8.06 0.89 10.88
C HIS A 63 7.25 2.20 10.87
N ALA A 64 7.27 2.95 9.76
CA ALA A 64 6.49 4.17 9.64
C ALA A 64 4.97 3.92 9.78
N VAL A 65 4.47 2.80 9.27
CA VAL A 65 3.07 2.40 9.42
C VAL A 65 2.76 2.07 10.89
N ILE A 66 3.62 1.31 11.57
CA ILE A 66 3.45 0.97 12.99
C ILE A 66 3.36 2.23 13.84
N GLU A 67 4.30 3.17 13.68
CA GLU A 67 4.32 4.44 14.40
C GLU A 67 3.05 5.28 14.13
N ALA A 68 2.62 5.38 12.87
CA ALA A 68 1.43 6.14 12.52
C ALA A 68 0.16 5.58 13.17
N TYR A 69 0.00 4.25 13.20
CA TYR A 69 -1.16 3.60 13.83
C TYR A 69 -1.09 3.67 15.37
N ALA A 70 0.09 3.58 15.95
CA ALA A 70 0.28 3.79 17.39
C ALA A 70 -0.09 5.23 17.80
N ALA A 71 0.34 6.23 17.02
CA ALA A 71 0.00 7.64 17.26
C ALA A 71 -1.51 7.93 17.13
N GLN A 72 -2.25 7.12 16.35
CA GLN A 72 -3.71 7.20 16.23
C GLN A 72 -4.46 6.47 17.36
N GLY A 73 -3.75 5.86 18.32
CA GLY A 73 -4.36 5.05 19.38
C GLY A 73 -4.91 3.70 18.91
N THR A 74 -4.50 3.23 17.72
CA THR A 74 -4.96 1.96 17.13
C THR A 74 -3.76 1.06 16.81
N PRO A 75 -3.00 0.56 17.83
CA PRO A 75 -1.78 -0.18 17.62
C PRO A 75 -2.00 -1.48 16.83
N ILE A 76 -1.10 -1.78 15.93
CA ILE A 76 -1.16 -2.96 15.07
C ILE A 76 -0.82 -4.22 15.87
N GLN A 77 -1.72 -5.18 15.92
CA GLN A 77 -1.52 -6.45 16.62
C GLN A 77 -0.96 -7.56 15.70
N ARG A 78 -1.34 -7.54 14.42
CA ARG A 78 -0.98 -8.59 13.45
C ARG A 78 -0.70 -7.98 12.10
N ILE A 79 0.35 -8.48 11.45
CA ILE A 79 0.69 -8.13 10.07
C ILE A 79 0.67 -9.41 9.23
N LEU A 80 -0.05 -9.35 8.11
CA LEU A 80 -0.09 -10.39 7.11
C LEU A 80 0.66 -9.92 5.87
N THR A 81 1.57 -10.76 5.35
CA THR A 81 2.33 -10.52 4.13
C THR A 81 2.30 -11.74 3.22
N ASP A 82 2.72 -11.56 1.99
CA ASP A 82 3.14 -12.66 1.14
C ASP A 82 4.50 -13.25 1.62
N ASN A 83 5.09 -14.14 0.80
CA ASN A 83 6.40 -14.74 1.06
C ASN A 83 7.55 -14.01 0.36
N GLY A 84 7.40 -12.73 0.01
CA GLY A 84 8.45 -11.90 -0.58
C GLY A 84 9.72 -11.89 0.25
N SER A 85 10.89 -11.83 -0.41
CA SER A 85 12.20 -11.91 0.27
C SER A 85 12.39 -10.80 1.33
N GLY A 86 11.88 -9.59 1.08
CA GLY A 86 11.94 -8.47 2.01
C GLY A 86 11.24 -8.78 3.33
N TYR A 87 10.04 -9.37 3.28
CA TYR A 87 9.25 -9.77 4.45
C TYR A 87 9.76 -11.02 5.15
N ARG A 88 10.61 -11.82 4.50
CA ARG A 88 11.26 -13.01 5.10
C ARG A 88 12.58 -12.67 5.80
N SER A 89 13.07 -11.45 5.67
CA SER A 89 14.36 -11.03 6.24
C SER A 89 14.38 -11.09 7.76
N HIS A 90 15.56 -11.27 8.32
CA HIS A 90 15.77 -11.20 9.77
C HIS A 90 15.39 -9.82 10.32
N ALA A 91 15.81 -8.74 9.62
CA ALA A 91 15.50 -7.37 10.01
C ALA A 91 14.00 -7.09 10.13
N PHE A 92 13.19 -7.62 9.18
CA PHE A 92 11.73 -7.49 9.23
C PHE A 92 11.13 -8.25 10.41
N ARG A 93 11.58 -9.48 10.66
CA ARG A 93 11.16 -10.27 11.83
C ARG A 93 11.49 -9.56 13.14
N ASP A 94 12.70 -9.02 13.24
CA ASP A 94 13.17 -8.35 14.47
C ASP A 94 12.42 -7.03 14.71
N LEU A 95 12.03 -6.29 13.64
CA LEU A 95 11.15 -5.15 13.75
C LEU A 95 9.81 -5.56 14.41
N LEU A 96 9.13 -6.56 13.86
CA LEU A 96 7.82 -6.98 14.38
C LEU A 96 7.92 -7.52 15.81
N LYS A 97 8.99 -8.25 16.14
CA LYS A 97 9.24 -8.75 17.50
C LYS A 97 9.40 -7.62 18.51
N ARG A 98 10.14 -6.55 18.17
CA ARG A 98 10.33 -5.38 19.06
C ARG A 98 9.00 -4.67 19.38
N HIS A 99 8.05 -4.67 18.45
CA HIS A 99 6.74 -4.06 18.65
C HIS A 99 5.66 -5.06 19.13
N GLY A 100 6.00 -6.30 19.45
CA GLY A 100 5.06 -7.32 19.90
C GLY A 100 4.02 -7.74 18.83
N ILE A 101 4.31 -7.51 17.54
CA ILE A 101 3.39 -7.74 16.43
C ILE A 101 3.52 -9.16 15.90
N ARG A 102 2.41 -9.88 15.81
CA ARG A 102 2.37 -11.22 15.22
C ARG A 102 2.50 -11.15 13.71
N HIS A 103 3.51 -11.82 13.15
CA HIS A 103 3.65 -11.99 11.70
C HIS A 103 2.88 -13.21 11.20
N ILE A 104 2.04 -13.01 10.19
CA ILE A 104 1.33 -14.07 9.48
C ILE A 104 1.75 -14.02 8.02
N ARG A 105 2.20 -15.14 7.47
CA ARG A 105 2.55 -15.26 6.05
C ARG A 105 1.49 -16.07 5.31
N THR A 106 1.20 -15.70 4.07
CA THR A 106 0.31 -16.48 3.20
C THR A 106 0.86 -17.89 3.03
N ARG A 107 -0.02 -18.89 3.00
CA ARG A 107 0.38 -20.26 2.70
C ARG A 107 0.80 -20.35 1.23
N PRO A 108 1.87 -21.08 0.89
CA PRO A 108 2.22 -21.35 -0.49
C PRO A 108 1.00 -21.92 -1.23
N ARG A 109 0.76 -21.45 -2.48
CA ARG A 109 -0.38 -21.83 -3.33
C ARG A 109 -1.78 -21.45 -2.82
N HIS A 110 -1.89 -20.62 -1.79
CA HIS A 110 -3.16 -20.05 -1.33
C HIS A 110 -3.10 -18.50 -1.32
N PRO A 111 -3.04 -17.85 -2.50
CA PRO A 111 -2.92 -16.38 -2.61
C PRO A 111 -4.12 -15.65 -2.02
N GLN A 112 -5.28 -16.29 -1.93
CA GLN A 112 -6.53 -15.71 -1.41
C GLN A 112 -6.42 -15.12 0.01
N THR A 113 -5.38 -15.49 0.77
CA THR A 113 -5.16 -14.98 2.13
C THR A 113 -4.75 -13.51 2.16
N ASN A 114 -4.16 -12.93 1.09
CA ASN A 114 -3.81 -11.50 0.99
C ASN A 114 -4.81 -10.70 0.12
N GLY A 115 -5.99 -11.23 -0.11
CA GLY A 115 -6.99 -10.68 -1.02
C GLY A 115 -7.37 -9.22 -0.75
N LYS A 116 -7.21 -8.72 0.49
CA LYS A 116 -7.49 -7.31 0.82
C LYS A 116 -6.43 -6.36 0.26
N ALA A 117 -5.16 -6.70 0.41
CA ALA A 117 -4.07 -5.93 -0.20
C ALA A 117 -4.14 -6.00 -1.72
N GLU A 118 -4.42 -7.17 -2.30
CA GLU A 118 -4.61 -7.34 -3.74
C GLU A 118 -5.79 -6.51 -4.27
N ALA A 119 -6.93 -6.53 -3.57
CA ALA A 119 -8.10 -5.72 -3.93
C ALA A 119 -7.78 -4.22 -3.86
N PHE A 120 -7.08 -3.79 -2.82
CA PHE A 120 -6.62 -2.40 -2.70
C PHE A 120 -5.66 -2.03 -3.84
N ILE A 121 -4.69 -2.88 -4.17
CA ILE A 121 -3.76 -2.64 -5.28
C ILE A 121 -4.50 -2.49 -6.61
N ARG A 122 -5.55 -3.27 -6.87
CA ARG A 122 -6.39 -3.09 -8.08
C ARG A 122 -7.05 -1.71 -8.11
N ILE A 123 -7.56 -1.23 -6.97
CA ILE A 123 -8.14 0.11 -6.84
C ILE A 123 -7.06 1.19 -7.05
N LEU A 124 -5.92 1.07 -6.37
CA LEU A 124 -4.77 1.95 -6.50
C LEU A 124 -4.31 2.09 -7.97
N GLN A 125 -4.24 0.95 -8.68
CA GLN A 125 -3.87 0.96 -10.09
C GLN A 125 -4.92 1.63 -10.97
N ARG A 126 -6.19 1.31 -10.78
CA ARG A 126 -7.30 1.82 -11.61
C ARG A 126 -7.56 3.31 -11.37
N GLU A 127 -7.54 3.76 -10.11
CA GLU A 127 -8.01 5.08 -9.73
C GLU A 127 -6.88 6.11 -9.57
N TRP A 128 -5.64 5.66 -9.33
CA TRP A 128 -4.49 6.55 -9.24
C TRP A 128 -3.43 6.23 -10.28
N ALA A 129 -2.78 5.06 -10.23
CA ALA A 129 -1.56 4.83 -11.01
C ALA A 129 -1.79 4.94 -12.54
N TYR A 130 -2.98 4.56 -13.00
CA TYR A 130 -3.39 4.53 -14.41
C TYR A 130 -4.75 5.19 -14.67
N GLY A 131 -5.36 5.79 -13.65
CA GLY A 131 -6.64 6.48 -13.77
C GLY A 131 -6.55 7.82 -14.50
N PHE A 132 -5.35 8.39 -14.54
CA PHE A 132 -5.06 9.67 -15.19
C PHE A 132 -3.87 9.56 -16.13
N VAL A 133 -3.81 10.45 -17.11
CA VAL A 133 -2.63 10.62 -17.96
C VAL A 133 -1.67 11.58 -17.28
N TYR A 134 -0.65 11.04 -16.63
CA TYR A 134 0.40 11.85 -16.00
C TYR A 134 1.51 12.19 -16.99
N PRO A 135 2.03 13.43 -17.02
CA PRO A 135 3.16 13.78 -17.88
C PRO A 135 4.41 12.95 -17.59
N THR A 136 4.71 12.70 -16.30
CA THR A 136 5.85 11.89 -15.85
C THR A 136 5.52 11.10 -14.60
N SER A 137 6.39 10.15 -14.24
CA SER A 137 6.29 9.41 -12.96
C SER A 137 6.34 10.33 -11.73
N ILE A 138 7.02 11.48 -11.84
CA ILE A 138 7.08 12.47 -10.75
C ILE A 138 5.69 13.09 -10.52
N HIS A 139 4.97 13.44 -11.58
CA HIS A 139 3.60 13.96 -11.47
C HIS A 139 2.66 12.90 -10.87
N ARG A 140 2.79 11.64 -11.32
CA ARG A 140 2.06 10.53 -10.71
C ARG A 140 2.35 10.39 -9.21
N ALA A 141 3.62 10.45 -8.81
CA ALA A 141 4.02 10.38 -7.42
C ALA A 141 3.46 11.54 -6.58
N LYS A 142 3.52 12.78 -7.11
CA LYS A 142 2.96 13.96 -6.45
C LYS A 142 1.45 13.89 -6.24
N ALA A 143 0.71 13.19 -7.10
CA ALA A 143 -0.74 13.00 -6.97
C ALA A 143 -1.12 11.98 -5.88
N LEU A 144 -0.22 11.07 -5.48
CA LEU A 144 -0.51 9.99 -4.54
C LEU A 144 -1.05 10.48 -3.19
N PRO A 145 -0.46 11.45 -2.50
CA PRO A 145 -0.97 11.90 -1.19
C PRO A 145 -2.39 12.45 -1.25
N GLY A 146 -2.73 13.18 -2.31
CA GLY A 146 -4.08 13.72 -2.54
C GLY A 146 -5.10 12.61 -2.75
N TRP A 147 -4.78 11.66 -3.63
CA TRP A 147 -5.63 10.51 -3.88
C TRP A 147 -5.81 9.64 -2.63
N LEU A 148 -4.74 9.41 -1.86
CA LEU A 148 -4.80 8.58 -0.64
C LEU A 148 -5.66 9.24 0.45
N ARG A 149 -5.58 10.58 0.62
CA ARG A 149 -6.50 11.32 1.50
C ARG A 149 -7.95 11.16 1.06
N TRP A 150 -8.22 11.30 -0.24
CA TRP A 150 -9.57 11.09 -0.78
C TRP A 150 -10.05 9.64 -0.54
N TYR A 151 -9.19 8.64 -0.82
CA TYR A 151 -9.48 7.23 -0.57
C TYR A 151 -9.89 6.97 0.88
N ASN A 152 -9.10 7.46 1.83
CA ASN A 152 -9.33 7.20 3.25
C ASN A 152 -10.53 7.97 3.84
N ASN A 153 -10.79 9.19 3.35
CA ASN A 153 -11.78 10.07 3.98
C ASN A 153 -13.12 10.15 3.24
N HIS A 154 -13.14 9.83 1.95
CA HIS A 154 -14.33 10.09 1.13
C HIS A 154 -14.78 8.91 0.26
N ARG A 155 -13.86 7.99 -0.08
CA ARG A 155 -14.20 6.90 -0.99
C ARG A 155 -15.16 5.90 -0.34
N PRO A 156 -16.36 5.64 -0.92
CA PRO A 156 -17.26 4.60 -0.43
C PRO A 156 -16.66 3.20 -0.59
N HIS A 157 -16.86 2.35 0.40
CA HIS A 157 -16.39 0.96 0.40
C HIS A 157 -17.53 -0.04 0.62
N GLY A 158 -17.78 -0.94 -0.34
CA GLY A 158 -18.81 -1.97 -0.21
C GLY A 158 -18.59 -2.93 0.99
N GLY A 159 -17.34 -3.21 1.34
CA GLY A 159 -17.01 -4.05 2.50
C GLY A 159 -17.15 -3.38 3.87
N ILE A 160 -17.62 -2.14 3.93
CA ILE A 160 -17.92 -1.36 5.13
C ILE A 160 -19.19 -0.52 4.91
N ASP A 161 -20.20 -1.13 4.33
CA ASP A 161 -21.56 -0.60 4.18
C ASP A 161 -21.61 0.74 3.41
N GLY A 162 -20.73 0.92 2.43
CA GLY A 162 -20.64 2.15 1.63
C GLY A 162 -19.99 3.34 2.34
N HIS A 163 -19.53 3.18 3.56
CA HIS A 163 -18.85 4.25 4.29
C HIS A 163 -17.36 4.39 3.90
N PRO A 164 -16.74 5.57 4.07
CA PRO A 164 -15.30 5.72 3.88
C PRO A 164 -14.50 5.08 5.02
N PRO A 165 -13.24 4.67 4.79
CA PRO A 165 -12.38 4.05 5.80
C PRO A 165 -12.29 4.79 7.13
N ILE A 166 -12.23 6.12 7.09
CA ILE A 166 -12.14 6.98 8.29
C ILE A 166 -13.30 6.78 9.26
N SER A 167 -14.48 6.40 8.77
CA SER A 167 -15.66 6.19 9.62
C SER A 167 -15.45 5.09 10.67
N ARG A 168 -14.62 4.08 10.36
CA ARG A 168 -14.31 2.99 11.28
C ARG A 168 -13.09 3.25 12.18
N VAL A 169 -12.22 4.18 11.82
CA VAL A 169 -11.09 4.59 12.67
C VAL A 169 -11.55 5.36 13.87
N SER A 170 -12.50 6.29 13.69
CA SER A 170 -13.04 7.13 14.77
C SER A 170 -13.77 6.34 15.85
N HIS A 171 -14.39 5.20 15.52
CA HIS A 171 -15.08 4.34 16.48
C HIS A 171 -14.13 3.50 17.33
N ALA A 172 -12.99 3.06 16.80
CA ALA A 172 -12.01 2.30 17.56
C ALA A 172 -11.40 3.14 18.71
N ALA A 173 -11.11 4.42 18.46
CA ALA A 173 -10.59 5.34 19.49
C ALA A 173 -11.59 5.64 20.62
N ARG A 174 -12.91 5.53 20.38
CA ARG A 174 -13.96 5.78 21.39
C ARG A 174 -14.32 4.56 22.23
N SER A 175 -13.93 3.36 21.80
CA SER A 175 -14.28 2.11 22.52
C SER A 175 -13.33 1.77 23.66
N TYR A 176 -12.31 2.58 23.90
CA TYR A 176 -11.29 2.39 24.96
C TYR A 176 -11.27 3.51 26.02
N ILE A 177 -12.37 4.30 26.11
CA ILE A 177 -12.56 5.29 27.19
C ILE A 177 -13.64 4.81 28.15
#